data_c5e5f6ce07c085adf9cfe2bb179d3e62
#
_entry.id   c5e5f6ce07c085adf9cfe2bb179d3e62
#
_cell.length_a   1.000
_cell.length_b   1.000
_cell.length_c   1.000
_cell.angle_alpha   90.00
_cell.angle_beta   90.00
_cell.angle_gamma   90.00
#
_symmetry.space_group_name_H-M   'P 1'
#
loop_
_entity.id
_entity.type
_entity.pdbx_description
1 polymer ?
#
loop_
_entity_poly.entity_id
_entity_poly.type
_entity_poly.pdbx_seq_one_letter_code
_entity_poly.pdbx_strand_id
1 'polypeptide(L)'
;MSRNLPPDFLRERKPILGAEWEDFLQSYDTPRAYGLRRNPFQGCDTLPFSLKPVAWAEDGYYFDPEERPGRHPLHEAGAYYIQEPSAMSVVSLLDPQPGELVCDLCAAPGGKSTHIAALLQGQGMLVSNEIFPNRARILSQNIERMGIPNALVCNESPEGLATHFPLFFHRIVVDAPCSGEGMFRKDDTAVSEWSLENVRICADRQRMILTQADQMLQPGGVLVYSTCTFAPDEDEAMIQWFLETHPDYTLTNWHDTALRQRVADLPDHGGLSCGIAAYPDEISSRVLRLWPHKLHGEGHFAARLVKAGTPQPAGEVLPTVSAKKSKKKQRNKAVDLTDYKEFEKKYLQTPLQDDPMFAHGKMELFGDSLYLLPAAAPSLAGLKLLRSGLQLGTLKKNRFEPAHALAKALKPSQACQSLSCSYEDANRYLHGETIACDPSFKGWVLVTVDNCTLGWGKAQNGMLKNHYPKGLRIMG
;
A
#
# COMPACT_ATOMS: atom_id res chain seq x y z
N MET A 1 -18.17 -15.08 25.00
CA MET A 1 -18.40 -16.41 24.40
C MET A 1 -17.08 -16.86 23.85
N SER A 2 -16.47 -17.93 24.40
CA SER A 2 -15.21 -18.45 23.85
C SER A 2 -15.43 -18.83 22.39
N ARG A 3 -14.64 -18.26 21.47
CA ARG A 3 -14.68 -18.63 20.06
C ARG A 3 -14.36 -20.12 19.93
N ASN A 4 -15.08 -20.80 19.06
CA ASN A 4 -14.86 -22.20 18.78
C ASN A 4 -13.62 -22.39 17.91
N LEU A 5 -12.43 -22.25 18.51
CA LEU A 5 -11.15 -22.37 17.79
C LEU A 5 -10.93 -23.83 17.35
N PRO A 6 -10.29 -24.09 16.20
CA PRO A 6 -10.07 -25.42 15.69
C PRO A 6 -9.27 -26.29 16.69
N PRO A 7 -9.69 -27.55 17.00
CA PRO A 7 -8.99 -28.40 17.96
C PRO A 7 -7.51 -28.63 17.60
N ASP A 8 -7.21 -28.79 16.32
CA ASP A 8 -5.83 -28.99 15.84
C ASP A 8 -4.99 -27.75 16.04
N PHE A 9 -5.55 -26.52 15.84
CA PHE A 9 -4.87 -25.28 16.17
C PHE A 9 -4.48 -25.22 17.66
N LEU A 10 -5.42 -25.54 18.55
CA LEU A 10 -5.15 -25.54 19.99
C LEU A 10 -4.05 -26.54 20.36
N ARG A 11 -4.09 -27.74 19.77
CA ARG A 11 -3.09 -28.79 20.01
C ARG A 11 -1.70 -28.39 19.54
N GLU A 12 -1.59 -27.79 18.35
CA GLU A 12 -0.30 -27.42 17.73
C GLU A 12 0.33 -26.16 18.32
N ARG A 13 -0.49 -25.19 18.77
CA ARG A 13 0.05 -23.90 19.26
C ARG A 13 0.38 -23.94 20.77
N LYS A 14 -0.28 -24.79 21.56
CA LYS A 14 -0.02 -24.88 23.00
C LYS A 14 1.44 -25.18 23.36
N PRO A 15 2.11 -26.19 22.76
CA PRO A 15 3.51 -26.48 23.06
C PRO A 15 4.46 -25.31 22.72
N ILE A 16 4.14 -24.51 21.69
CA ILE A 16 4.95 -23.37 21.22
C ILE A 16 4.93 -22.24 22.24
N LEU A 17 3.77 -21.96 22.81
CA LEU A 17 3.54 -20.85 23.73
C LEU A 17 3.88 -21.22 25.20
N GLY A 18 3.84 -22.51 25.54
CA GLY A 18 4.22 -22.98 26.87
C GLY A 18 3.47 -22.24 27.98
N ALA A 19 4.20 -21.50 28.83
CA ALA A 19 3.62 -20.77 29.94
C ALA A 19 2.72 -19.59 29.50
N GLU A 20 2.91 -19.05 28.30
CA GLU A 20 2.13 -17.92 27.76
C GLU A 20 0.79 -18.37 27.12
N TRP A 21 0.49 -19.68 27.12
CA TRP A 21 -0.66 -20.24 26.43
C TRP A 21 -2.00 -19.68 26.89
N GLU A 22 -2.20 -19.55 28.20
CA GLU A 22 -3.48 -19.09 28.74
C GLU A 22 -3.71 -17.60 28.42
N ASP A 23 -2.66 -16.76 28.50
CA ASP A 23 -2.73 -15.34 28.12
C ASP A 23 -3.02 -15.19 26.63
N PHE A 24 -2.41 -16.04 25.78
CA PHE A 24 -2.68 -16.09 24.36
C PHE A 24 -4.14 -16.45 24.07
N LEU A 25 -4.68 -17.48 24.70
CA LEU A 25 -6.09 -17.84 24.54
C LEU A 25 -7.02 -16.72 24.99
N GLN A 26 -6.72 -16.10 26.14
CA GLN A 26 -7.52 -14.98 26.64
C GLN A 26 -7.54 -13.79 25.67
N SER A 27 -6.47 -13.60 24.89
CA SER A 27 -6.42 -12.53 23.90
C SER A 27 -7.52 -12.62 22.84
N TYR A 28 -8.04 -13.82 22.54
CA TYR A 28 -9.16 -14.01 21.60
C TYR A 28 -10.51 -13.51 22.14
N ASP A 29 -10.65 -13.37 23.45
CA ASP A 29 -11.84 -12.84 24.11
C ASP A 29 -11.76 -11.31 24.33
N THR A 30 -10.61 -10.68 24.04
CA THR A 30 -10.43 -9.23 24.14
C THR A 30 -11.00 -8.51 22.89
N PRO A 31 -11.41 -7.22 23.01
CA PRO A 31 -11.78 -6.43 21.86
C PRO A 31 -10.64 -6.31 20.84
N ARG A 32 -11.00 -6.27 19.55
CA ARG A 32 -10.05 -6.10 18.46
C ARG A 32 -9.35 -4.74 18.54
N ALA A 33 -8.12 -4.70 18.05
CA ALA A 33 -7.39 -3.47 17.84
C ALA A 33 -7.83 -2.80 16.53
N TYR A 34 -8.07 -1.48 16.58
CA TYR A 34 -8.40 -0.68 15.42
C TYR A 34 -7.33 0.38 15.22
N GLY A 35 -6.80 0.45 14.01
CA GLY A 35 -5.75 1.41 13.68
C GLY A 35 -5.99 2.10 12.34
N LEU A 36 -5.38 3.26 12.19
CA LEU A 36 -5.27 3.99 10.94
C LEU A 36 -3.86 4.55 10.78
N ARG A 37 -3.47 4.80 9.52
CA ARG A 37 -2.24 5.55 9.21
C ARG A 37 -2.61 6.84 8.51
N ARG A 38 -2.08 7.94 9.01
CA ARG A 38 -2.20 9.25 8.38
C ARG A 38 -1.50 9.24 7.01
N ASN A 39 -2.04 9.99 6.06
CA ASN A 39 -1.48 10.09 4.73
C ASN A 39 -0.71 11.41 4.57
N PRO A 40 0.61 11.38 4.44
CA PRO A 40 1.41 12.60 4.29
C PRO A 40 1.23 13.30 2.94
N PHE A 41 0.64 12.64 1.93
CA PHE A 41 0.35 13.28 0.64
C PHE A 41 -0.80 14.29 0.72
N GLN A 42 -1.72 14.11 1.68
CA GLN A 42 -2.83 15.03 1.91
C GLN A 42 -2.43 16.11 2.92
N GLY A 43 -2.99 17.29 2.77
CA GLY A 43 -2.68 18.45 3.60
C GLY A 43 -3.38 18.50 4.96
N CYS A 44 -3.84 17.36 5.49
CA CYS A 44 -4.56 17.28 6.74
C CYS A 44 -3.58 17.11 7.92
N ASP A 45 -3.34 18.18 8.67
CA ASP A 45 -2.41 18.15 9.81
C ASP A 45 -3.00 17.47 11.04
N THR A 46 -4.32 17.55 11.22
CA THR A 46 -5.04 16.97 12.36
C THR A 46 -6.24 16.18 11.89
N LEU A 47 -6.50 15.06 12.55
CA LEU A 47 -7.69 14.25 12.32
C LEU A 47 -8.68 14.43 13.48
N PRO A 48 -10.01 14.49 13.24
CA PRO A 48 -11.02 14.75 14.26
C PRO A 48 -11.37 13.51 15.11
N PHE A 49 -10.36 12.71 15.46
CA PHE A 49 -10.51 11.46 16.21
C PHE A 49 -9.59 11.42 17.43
N SER A 50 -9.96 10.63 18.42
CA SER A 50 -9.16 10.33 19.60
C SER A 50 -8.07 9.33 19.25
N LEU A 51 -6.88 9.82 18.91
CA LEU A 51 -5.77 9.02 18.40
C LEU A 51 -4.71 8.75 19.46
N LYS A 52 -4.23 7.49 19.52
CA LYS A 52 -3.07 7.09 20.32
C LYS A 52 -2.01 6.51 19.39
N PRO A 53 -0.73 6.92 19.48
CA PRO A 53 0.30 6.43 18.58
C PRO A 53 0.47 4.90 18.62
N VAL A 54 0.70 4.29 17.46
CA VAL A 54 1.23 2.94 17.31
C VAL A 54 2.75 3.07 17.29
N ALA A 55 3.42 2.58 18.33
CA ALA A 55 4.83 2.84 18.58
C ALA A 55 5.78 2.42 17.44
N TRP A 56 5.44 1.34 16.72
CA TRP A 56 6.26 0.81 15.63
C TRP A 56 5.93 1.39 14.23
N ALA A 57 5.04 2.38 14.15
CA ALA A 57 4.69 3.01 12.87
C ALA A 57 4.56 4.53 13.02
N GLU A 58 5.34 5.30 12.25
CA GLU A 58 5.47 6.75 12.40
C GLU A 58 4.15 7.51 12.31
N ASP A 59 3.35 7.22 11.31
CA ASP A 59 2.03 7.83 11.11
C ASP A 59 0.87 6.89 11.49
N GLY A 60 1.18 5.87 12.32
CA GLY A 60 0.22 4.88 12.79
C GLY A 60 -0.43 5.31 14.10
N TYR A 61 -1.75 5.13 14.19
CA TYR A 61 -2.53 5.46 15.38
C TYR A 61 -3.60 4.42 15.64
N TYR A 62 -3.85 4.13 16.91
CA TYR A 62 -5.07 3.49 17.37
C TYR A 62 -6.20 4.52 17.38
N PHE A 63 -7.44 4.07 17.13
CA PHE A 63 -8.64 4.89 17.21
C PHE A 63 -9.78 4.15 17.91
N ASP A 64 -10.76 4.90 18.43
CA ASP A 64 -12.00 4.34 18.98
C ASP A 64 -12.94 3.95 17.83
N PRO A 65 -13.37 2.66 17.71
CA PRO A 65 -14.27 2.20 16.66
C PRO A 65 -15.62 2.91 16.65
N GLU A 66 -16.08 3.45 17.79
CA GLU A 66 -17.34 4.23 17.88
C GLU A 66 -17.27 5.54 17.09
N GLU A 67 -16.08 6.10 16.88
CA GLU A 67 -15.87 7.30 16.05
C GLU A 67 -16.07 7.06 14.55
N ARG A 68 -16.11 5.78 14.11
CA ARG A 68 -16.42 5.31 12.75
C ARG A 68 -15.65 6.03 11.64
N PRO A 69 -14.32 6.13 11.69
CA PRO A 69 -13.53 6.87 10.70
C PRO A 69 -13.77 6.38 9.26
N GLY A 70 -14.14 5.12 9.05
CA GLY A 70 -14.49 4.60 7.72
C GLY A 70 -15.72 5.22 7.06
N ARG A 71 -16.52 5.98 7.80
CA ARG A 71 -17.71 6.71 7.29
C ARG A 71 -17.49 8.22 7.21
N HIS A 72 -16.36 8.70 7.66
CA HIS A 72 -16.05 10.12 7.68
C HIS A 72 -15.60 10.60 6.28
N PRO A 73 -15.97 11.80 5.80
CA PRO A 73 -15.56 12.32 4.49
C PRO A 73 -14.05 12.34 4.27
N LEU A 74 -13.25 12.51 5.31
CA LEU A 74 -11.79 12.46 5.25
C LEU A 74 -11.25 11.09 4.84
N HIS A 75 -12.01 10.00 5.05
CA HIS A 75 -11.65 8.68 4.53
C HIS A 75 -11.65 8.69 2.99
N GLU A 76 -12.72 9.19 2.39
CA GLU A 76 -12.83 9.33 0.92
C GLU A 76 -11.87 10.40 0.38
N ALA A 77 -11.58 11.43 1.16
CA ALA A 77 -10.53 12.39 0.85
C ALA A 77 -9.12 11.76 0.87
N GLY A 78 -8.96 10.56 1.43
CA GLY A 78 -7.67 9.86 1.52
C GLY A 78 -6.73 10.43 2.58
N ALA A 79 -7.26 11.13 3.59
CA ALA A 79 -6.49 11.69 4.69
C ALA A 79 -5.78 10.60 5.52
N TYR A 80 -6.30 9.39 5.51
CA TYR A 80 -5.75 8.21 6.19
C TYR A 80 -6.17 6.91 5.53
N TYR A 81 -5.43 5.86 5.89
CA TYR A 81 -5.74 4.47 5.55
C TYR A 81 -6.03 3.68 6.83
N ILE A 82 -7.18 2.99 6.91
CA ILE A 82 -7.51 2.12 8.05
C ILE A 82 -6.72 0.83 7.90
N GLN A 83 -5.85 0.56 8.87
CA GLN A 83 -4.98 -0.62 8.86
C GLN A 83 -4.86 -1.21 10.26
N GLU A 84 -4.81 -2.53 10.33
CA GLU A 84 -4.53 -3.27 11.56
C GLU A 84 -3.13 -2.90 12.08
N PRO A 85 -2.99 -2.57 13.39
CA PRO A 85 -1.73 -2.07 13.96
C PRO A 85 -0.52 -2.99 13.77
N SER A 86 -0.66 -4.32 13.98
CA SER A 86 0.47 -5.26 13.83
C SER A 86 1.02 -5.26 12.41
N ALA A 87 0.13 -5.19 11.39
CA ALA A 87 0.51 -5.17 9.99
C ALA A 87 1.31 -3.92 9.57
N MET A 88 1.25 -2.84 10.37
CA MET A 88 2.05 -1.63 10.13
C MET A 88 3.55 -1.88 10.33
N SER A 89 3.94 -2.82 11.20
CA SER A 89 5.33 -3.15 11.52
C SER A 89 6.13 -3.63 10.30
N VAL A 90 5.48 -4.29 9.35
CA VAL A 90 6.12 -4.90 8.17
C VAL A 90 6.82 -3.87 7.30
N VAL A 91 6.17 -2.74 7.02
CA VAL A 91 6.77 -1.67 6.21
C VAL A 91 7.79 -0.86 7.01
N SER A 92 7.59 -0.72 8.32
CA SER A 92 8.61 -0.14 9.21
C SER A 92 9.90 -1.00 9.25
N LEU A 93 9.76 -2.33 9.12
CA LEU A 93 10.89 -3.26 9.02
C LEU A 93 11.53 -3.22 7.62
N LEU A 94 10.74 -3.02 6.56
CA LEU A 94 11.20 -2.87 5.18
C LEU A 94 12.02 -1.59 5.01
N ASP A 95 11.58 -0.49 5.65
CA ASP A 95 12.22 0.83 5.68
C ASP A 95 12.56 1.38 4.28
N PRO A 96 11.56 1.51 3.37
CA PRO A 96 11.81 2.00 2.02
C PRO A 96 12.23 3.47 2.03
N GLN A 97 13.23 3.81 1.18
CA GLN A 97 13.80 5.14 1.09
C GLN A 97 13.33 5.87 -0.18
N PRO A 98 13.18 7.23 -0.14
CA PRO A 98 12.87 8.02 -1.31
C PRO A 98 13.80 7.72 -2.49
N GLY A 99 13.22 7.55 -3.68
CA GLY A 99 13.97 7.25 -4.91
C GLY A 99 14.13 5.75 -5.20
N GLU A 100 13.83 4.86 -4.25
CA GLU A 100 13.94 3.41 -4.47
C GLU A 100 12.82 2.84 -5.36
N LEU A 101 13.11 1.71 -5.98
CA LEU A 101 12.17 0.89 -6.74
C LEU A 101 11.69 -0.24 -5.82
N VAL A 102 10.41 -0.22 -5.47
CA VAL A 102 9.85 -1.13 -4.45
C VAL A 102 8.72 -1.96 -5.05
N CYS A 103 8.67 -3.25 -4.71
CA CYS A 103 7.57 -4.15 -5.07
C CYS A 103 6.82 -4.60 -3.82
N ASP A 104 5.49 -4.48 -3.85
CA ASP A 104 4.56 -5.15 -2.95
C ASP A 104 3.90 -6.28 -3.74
N LEU A 105 4.35 -7.52 -3.50
CA LEU A 105 4.06 -8.65 -4.39
C LEU A 105 2.68 -9.27 -4.17
N CYS A 106 2.11 -9.14 -2.96
CA CYS A 106 0.80 -9.65 -2.57
C CYS A 106 -0.04 -8.52 -1.94
N ALA A 107 -0.26 -7.44 -2.69
CA ALA A 107 -0.51 -6.10 -2.17
C ALA A 107 -1.93 -5.82 -1.66
N ALA A 108 -2.96 -6.54 -2.17
CA ALA A 108 -4.33 -6.18 -1.83
C ALA A 108 -4.68 -6.43 -0.37
N PRO A 109 -5.45 -5.53 0.24
CA PRO A 109 -6.20 -4.40 -0.33
C PRO A 109 -5.41 -3.09 -0.48
N GLY A 110 -4.09 -3.01 -0.11
CA GLY A 110 -3.25 -1.86 -0.31
C GLY A 110 -2.68 -1.20 0.96
N GLY A 111 -2.85 -1.83 2.12
CA GLY A 111 -2.36 -1.27 3.39
C GLY A 111 -0.83 -1.10 3.41
N LYS A 112 -0.08 -2.11 2.95
CA LYS A 112 1.37 -2.05 2.86
C LYS A 112 1.82 -1.17 1.70
N SER A 113 1.20 -1.30 0.51
CA SER A 113 1.46 -0.43 -0.64
C SER A 113 1.33 1.06 -0.33
N THR A 114 0.26 1.47 0.34
CA THR A 114 0.05 2.89 0.71
C THR A 114 1.02 3.36 1.78
N HIS A 115 1.50 2.47 2.65
CA HIS A 115 2.56 2.77 3.61
C HIS A 115 3.92 2.95 2.92
N ILE A 116 4.29 2.04 2.02
CA ILE A 116 5.49 2.16 1.19
C ILE A 116 5.48 3.48 0.41
N ALA A 117 4.36 3.79 -0.26
CA ALA A 117 4.22 5.02 -1.02
C ALA A 117 4.44 6.28 -0.16
N ALA A 118 3.91 6.29 1.08
CA ALA A 118 4.11 7.39 2.03
C ALA A 118 5.60 7.62 2.32
N LEU A 119 6.38 6.56 2.54
CA LEU A 119 7.82 6.64 2.81
C LEU A 119 8.64 6.98 1.56
N LEU A 120 8.20 6.58 0.38
CA LEU A 120 8.83 6.98 -0.90
C LEU A 120 8.62 8.47 -1.23
N GLN A 121 7.67 9.16 -0.63
CA GLN A 121 7.41 10.60 -0.78
C GLN A 121 7.27 11.04 -2.26
N GLY A 122 6.63 10.21 -3.09
CA GLY A 122 6.46 10.47 -4.52
C GLY A 122 7.71 10.25 -5.39
N GLN A 123 8.84 9.87 -4.79
CA GLN A 123 10.10 9.59 -5.49
C GLN A 123 10.27 8.09 -5.75
N GLY A 124 11.02 7.73 -6.79
CA GLY A 124 11.19 6.34 -7.20
C GLY A 124 9.91 5.74 -7.80
N MET A 125 9.66 4.46 -7.57
CA MET A 125 8.50 3.76 -8.12
C MET A 125 8.04 2.63 -7.19
N LEU A 126 6.72 2.52 -7.04
CA LEU A 126 6.06 1.38 -6.39
C LEU A 126 5.38 0.50 -7.44
N VAL A 127 5.66 -0.79 -7.43
CA VAL A 127 4.87 -1.81 -8.13
C VAL A 127 4.07 -2.59 -7.10
N SER A 128 2.74 -2.49 -7.17
CA SER A 128 1.82 -3.22 -6.31
C SER A 128 1.11 -4.29 -7.11
N ASN A 129 1.29 -5.55 -6.75
CA ASN A 129 0.71 -6.68 -7.49
C ASN A 129 -0.34 -7.42 -6.67
N GLU A 130 -1.35 -7.92 -7.35
CA GLU A 130 -2.36 -8.82 -6.79
C GLU A 130 -2.86 -9.77 -7.90
N ILE A 131 -2.76 -11.07 -7.65
CA ILE A 131 -3.13 -12.11 -8.62
C ILE A 131 -4.65 -12.19 -8.85
N PHE A 132 -5.47 -11.87 -7.84
CA PHE A 132 -6.93 -11.93 -7.92
C PHE A 132 -7.51 -10.62 -8.47
N PRO A 133 -8.19 -10.65 -9.66
CA PRO A 133 -8.64 -9.43 -10.34
C PRO A 133 -9.56 -8.53 -9.51
N ASN A 134 -10.44 -9.11 -8.70
CA ASN A 134 -11.35 -8.32 -7.86
C ASN A 134 -10.61 -7.60 -6.74
N ARG A 135 -9.64 -8.27 -6.11
CA ARG A 135 -8.78 -7.66 -5.08
C ARG A 135 -7.86 -6.62 -5.67
N ALA A 136 -7.32 -6.85 -6.87
CA ALA A 136 -6.48 -5.90 -7.58
C ALA A 136 -7.23 -4.60 -7.93
N ARG A 137 -8.56 -4.67 -8.21
CA ARG A 137 -9.40 -3.47 -8.39
C ARG A 137 -9.51 -2.65 -7.11
N ILE A 138 -9.72 -3.32 -5.96
CA ILE A 138 -9.76 -2.66 -4.64
C ILE A 138 -8.42 -1.99 -4.34
N LEU A 139 -7.31 -2.67 -4.59
CA LEU A 139 -5.96 -2.12 -4.49
C LEU A 139 -5.81 -0.85 -5.33
N SER A 140 -6.18 -0.90 -6.62
CA SER A 140 -6.11 0.26 -7.52
C SER A 140 -6.95 1.44 -7.04
N GLN A 141 -8.15 1.19 -6.49
CA GLN A 141 -9.01 2.21 -5.89
C GLN A 141 -8.36 2.85 -4.66
N ASN A 142 -7.75 2.05 -3.79
CA ASN A 142 -7.05 2.56 -2.62
C ASN A 142 -5.81 3.38 -2.97
N ILE A 143 -5.00 2.96 -3.96
CA ILE A 143 -3.89 3.75 -4.50
C ILE A 143 -4.38 5.10 -5.03
N GLU A 144 -5.51 5.12 -5.76
CA GLU A 144 -6.13 6.36 -6.25
C GLU A 144 -6.64 7.24 -5.11
N ARG A 145 -7.42 6.66 -4.19
CA ARG A 145 -7.99 7.38 -3.04
C ARG A 145 -6.93 8.07 -2.20
N MET A 146 -5.77 7.42 -2.03
CA MET A 146 -4.64 7.98 -1.28
C MET A 146 -3.81 9.00 -2.07
N GLY A 147 -4.12 9.23 -3.36
CA GLY A 147 -3.45 10.24 -4.19
C GLY A 147 -2.02 9.90 -4.59
N ILE A 148 -1.67 8.61 -4.67
CA ILE A 148 -0.31 8.14 -4.95
C ILE A 148 0.01 8.28 -6.45
N PRO A 149 1.03 9.10 -6.84
CA PRO A 149 1.29 9.37 -8.25
C PRO A 149 2.23 8.37 -8.93
N ASN A 150 3.14 7.75 -8.17
CA ASN A 150 4.27 6.96 -8.68
C ASN A 150 4.09 5.45 -8.52
N ALA A 151 2.84 4.97 -8.54
CA ALA A 151 2.53 3.55 -8.39
C ALA A 151 2.00 2.92 -9.68
N LEU A 152 2.49 1.71 -9.99
CA LEU A 152 1.89 0.78 -10.95
C LEU A 152 1.07 -0.26 -10.18
N VAL A 153 -0.12 -0.59 -10.66
CA VAL A 153 -0.93 -1.69 -10.10
C VAL A 153 -1.06 -2.79 -11.14
N CYS A 154 -0.50 -3.94 -10.83
CA CYS A 154 -0.48 -5.12 -11.70
C CYS A 154 -1.50 -6.18 -11.24
N ASN A 155 -1.98 -6.96 -12.19
CA ASN A 155 -2.76 -8.17 -11.93
C ASN A 155 -2.08 -9.37 -12.62
N GLU A 156 -0.89 -9.72 -12.12
CA GLU A 156 -0.02 -10.73 -12.70
C GLU A 156 0.26 -11.86 -11.72
N SER A 157 0.68 -13.01 -12.25
CA SER A 157 1.33 -14.03 -11.42
C SER A 157 2.74 -13.57 -11.03
N PRO A 158 3.29 -14.07 -9.92
CA PRO A 158 4.67 -13.78 -9.52
C PRO A 158 5.69 -14.10 -10.63
N GLU A 159 5.51 -15.19 -11.39
CA GLU A 159 6.37 -15.59 -12.51
C GLU A 159 6.28 -14.59 -13.67
N GLY A 160 5.07 -14.10 -13.97
CA GLY A 160 4.86 -13.07 -15.00
C GLY A 160 5.58 -11.78 -14.65
N LEU A 161 5.53 -11.37 -13.37
CA LEU A 161 6.27 -10.22 -12.88
C LEU A 161 7.79 -10.44 -12.93
N ALA A 162 8.28 -11.59 -12.48
CA ALA A 162 9.71 -11.89 -12.48
C ALA A 162 10.31 -11.84 -13.90
N THR A 163 9.53 -12.26 -14.91
CA THR A 163 9.93 -12.14 -16.32
C THR A 163 10.08 -10.68 -16.78
N HIS A 164 9.27 -9.75 -16.22
CA HIS A 164 9.29 -8.33 -16.58
C HIS A 164 10.30 -7.50 -15.81
N PHE A 165 10.57 -7.87 -14.57
CA PHE A 165 11.37 -7.10 -13.62
C PHE A 165 12.58 -7.90 -13.06
N PRO A 166 13.42 -8.57 -13.89
CA PRO A 166 14.56 -9.34 -13.39
C PRO A 166 15.58 -8.39 -12.74
N LEU A 167 15.98 -8.69 -11.49
CA LEU A 167 16.97 -7.93 -10.70
C LEU A 167 16.67 -6.41 -10.68
N PHE A 168 15.42 -6.05 -10.51
CA PHE A 168 14.96 -4.68 -10.73
C PHE A 168 14.73 -3.90 -9.44
N PHE A 169 14.21 -4.54 -8.39
CA PHE A 169 13.78 -3.84 -7.19
C PHE A 169 14.88 -3.72 -6.14
N HIS A 170 14.94 -2.55 -5.49
CA HIS A 170 15.76 -2.32 -4.31
C HIS A 170 15.17 -3.03 -3.09
N ARG A 171 13.83 -3.03 -3.00
CA ARG A 171 13.11 -3.69 -1.91
C ARG A 171 11.89 -4.43 -2.44
N ILE A 172 11.63 -5.57 -1.81
CA ILE A 172 10.41 -6.34 -2.06
C ILE A 172 9.77 -6.66 -0.71
N VAL A 173 8.45 -6.47 -0.61
CA VAL A 173 7.66 -7.03 0.46
C VAL A 173 6.80 -8.17 -0.08
N VAL A 174 6.79 -9.28 0.64
CA VAL A 174 5.93 -10.43 0.42
C VAL A 174 5.10 -10.62 1.68
N ASP A 175 3.94 -9.93 1.74
CA ASP A 175 2.91 -10.23 2.74
C ASP A 175 2.12 -11.43 2.23
N ALA A 176 2.61 -12.60 2.56
CA ALA A 176 2.24 -13.82 1.89
C ALA A 176 0.79 -14.27 2.21
N PRO A 177 0.07 -14.82 1.22
CA PRO A 177 -1.17 -15.53 1.52
C PRO A 177 -0.86 -16.70 2.45
N CYS A 178 -1.51 -16.71 3.63
CA CYS A 178 -1.22 -17.62 4.72
C CYS A 178 -2.50 -18.23 5.31
N SER A 179 -2.37 -19.14 6.27
CA SER A 179 -3.49 -19.77 6.97
C SER A 179 -4.30 -18.83 7.87
N GLY A 180 -3.76 -17.63 8.18
CA GLY A 180 -4.50 -16.51 8.73
C GLY A 180 -4.93 -16.63 10.19
N GLU A 181 -4.15 -17.27 11.06
CA GLU A 181 -4.47 -17.46 12.48
C GLU A 181 -4.67 -16.15 13.25
N GLY A 182 -3.92 -15.09 12.87
CA GLY A 182 -4.11 -13.75 13.39
C GLY A 182 -5.41 -13.06 12.91
N MET A 183 -6.13 -13.68 11.98
CA MET A 183 -7.43 -13.18 11.52
C MET A 183 -8.62 -13.78 12.29
N PHE A 184 -8.41 -14.76 13.16
CA PHE A 184 -9.47 -15.47 13.87
C PHE A 184 -10.37 -14.58 14.72
N ARG A 185 -9.87 -13.46 15.24
CA ARG A 185 -10.70 -12.47 15.94
C ARG A 185 -11.56 -11.62 15.00
N LYS A 186 -11.18 -11.55 13.73
CA LYS A 186 -11.78 -10.64 12.74
C LYS A 186 -12.75 -11.35 11.80
N ASP A 187 -12.47 -12.59 11.46
CA ASP A 187 -13.15 -13.31 10.39
C ASP A 187 -13.44 -14.76 10.80
N ASP A 188 -14.71 -15.08 11.01
CA ASP A 188 -15.15 -16.43 11.36
C ASP A 188 -14.92 -17.42 10.19
N THR A 189 -14.83 -16.93 8.95
CA THR A 189 -14.46 -17.75 7.79
C THR A 189 -13.04 -18.25 7.92
N ALA A 190 -12.10 -17.42 8.39
CA ALA A 190 -10.72 -17.84 8.64
C ALA A 190 -10.65 -19.00 9.65
N VAL A 191 -11.50 -18.98 10.68
CA VAL A 191 -11.60 -20.09 11.67
C VAL A 191 -12.13 -21.37 11.02
N SER A 192 -13.20 -21.27 10.22
CA SER A 192 -13.87 -22.42 9.62
C SER A 192 -13.08 -23.09 8.49
N GLU A 193 -12.27 -22.31 7.76
CA GLU A 193 -11.44 -22.80 6.65
C GLU A 193 -10.05 -23.27 7.11
N TRP A 194 -9.67 -22.97 8.35
CA TRP A 194 -8.35 -23.34 8.84
C TRP A 194 -8.24 -24.87 9.04
N SER A 195 -7.11 -25.42 8.61
CA SER A 195 -6.72 -26.81 8.83
C SER A 195 -5.21 -26.98 8.70
N LEU A 196 -4.63 -28.03 9.25
CA LEU A 196 -3.22 -28.38 9.06
C LEU A 196 -2.86 -28.57 7.57
N GLU A 197 -3.79 -29.07 6.78
CA GLU A 197 -3.61 -29.19 5.33
C GLU A 197 -3.53 -27.82 4.66
N ASN A 198 -4.40 -26.88 5.06
CA ASN A 198 -4.35 -25.52 4.54
C ASN A 198 -3.05 -24.80 4.90
N VAL A 199 -2.50 -25.02 6.11
CA VAL A 199 -1.17 -24.52 6.50
C VAL A 199 -0.09 -25.01 5.53
N ARG A 200 -0.08 -26.32 5.18
CA ARG A 200 0.89 -26.89 4.23
C ARG A 200 0.74 -26.32 2.82
N ILE A 201 -0.51 -26.20 2.32
CA ILE A 201 -0.80 -25.62 1.01
C ILE A 201 -0.33 -24.16 0.95
N CYS A 202 -0.53 -23.40 2.03
CA CYS A 202 -0.04 -22.02 2.13
C CYS A 202 1.50 -21.98 2.12
N ALA A 203 2.17 -22.82 2.90
CA ALA A 203 3.62 -22.89 2.93
C ALA A 203 4.22 -23.23 1.55
N ASP A 204 3.63 -24.18 0.80
CA ASP A 204 4.10 -24.51 -0.54
C ASP A 204 3.92 -23.34 -1.53
N ARG A 205 2.81 -22.62 -1.44
CA ARG A 205 2.56 -21.40 -2.24
C ARG A 205 3.54 -20.29 -1.89
N GLN A 206 3.86 -20.12 -0.62
CA GLN A 206 4.82 -19.12 -0.14
C GLN A 206 6.24 -19.38 -0.69
N ARG A 207 6.67 -20.66 -0.74
CA ARG A 207 7.95 -21.03 -1.37
C ARG A 207 8.02 -20.61 -2.83
N MET A 208 6.95 -20.85 -3.60
CA MET A 208 6.88 -20.43 -5.00
C MET A 208 6.96 -18.91 -5.15
N ILE A 209 6.26 -18.14 -4.30
CA ILE A 209 6.27 -16.68 -4.32
C ILE A 209 7.66 -16.14 -3.99
N LEU A 210 8.32 -16.66 -2.94
CA LEU A 210 9.65 -16.23 -2.51
C LEU A 210 10.71 -16.51 -3.57
N THR A 211 10.64 -17.66 -4.26
CA THR A 211 11.52 -17.99 -5.39
C THR A 211 11.41 -16.95 -6.53
N GLN A 212 10.21 -16.43 -6.80
CA GLN A 212 10.04 -15.40 -7.81
C GLN A 212 10.49 -14.01 -7.29
N ALA A 213 10.30 -13.73 -6.02
CA ALA A 213 10.77 -12.49 -5.39
C ALA A 213 12.32 -12.39 -5.49
N ASP A 214 13.04 -13.49 -5.25
CA ASP A 214 14.50 -13.54 -5.42
C ASP A 214 14.94 -13.12 -6.83
N GLN A 215 14.26 -13.59 -7.88
CA GLN A 215 14.59 -13.25 -9.27
C GLN A 215 14.41 -11.77 -9.59
N MET A 216 13.52 -11.08 -8.87
CA MET A 216 13.22 -9.67 -9.06
C MET A 216 14.09 -8.73 -8.20
N LEU A 217 14.62 -9.24 -7.09
CA LEU A 217 15.42 -8.45 -6.16
C LEU A 217 16.85 -8.28 -6.68
N GLN A 218 17.34 -7.05 -6.77
CA GLN A 218 18.72 -6.78 -7.18
C GLN A 218 19.73 -7.19 -6.09
N PRO A 219 21.02 -7.40 -6.45
CA PRO A 219 22.08 -7.58 -5.47
C PRO A 219 22.13 -6.43 -4.46
N GLY A 220 22.30 -6.71 -3.18
CA GLY A 220 22.23 -5.73 -2.08
C GLY A 220 20.83 -5.29 -1.71
N GLY A 221 19.80 -5.79 -2.39
CA GLY A 221 18.40 -5.46 -2.11
C GLY A 221 17.88 -6.10 -0.83
N VAL A 222 16.73 -5.60 -0.37
CA VAL A 222 16.06 -6.02 0.87
C VAL A 222 14.75 -6.73 0.54
N LEU A 223 14.57 -7.93 1.10
CA LEU A 223 13.32 -8.69 1.07
C LEU A 223 12.73 -8.73 2.48
N VAL A 224 11.48 -8.28 2.65
CA VAL A 224 10.72 -8.54 3.87
C VAL A 224 9.62 -9.54 3.55
N TYR A 225 9.68 -10.66 4.22
CA TYR A 225 8.64 -11.69 4.23
C TYR A 225 7.76 -11.49 5.47
N SER A 226 6.45 -11.61 5.32
CA SER A 226 5.50 -11.49 6.43
C SER A 226 4.27 -12.36 6.25
N THR A 227 3.66 -12.74 7.37
CA THR A 227 2.39 -13.47 7.44
C THR A 227 1.53 -12.92 8.59
N CYS A 228 0.22 -13.17 8.52
CA CYS A 228 -0.69 -12.97 9.64
C CYS A 228 -1.07 -14.31 10.29
N THR A 229 -0.17 -15.30 10.31
CA THR A 229 -0.35 -16.57 11.01
C THR A 229 0.66 -16.72 12.15
N PHE A 230 0.49 -17.75 12.97
CA PHE A 230 1.42 -18.14 14.03
C PHE A 230 2.02 -19.53 13.75
N ALA A 231 1.72 -20.10 12.58
CA ALA A 231 2.16 -21.41 12.16
C ALA A 231 3.68 -21.41 11.85
N PRO A 232 4.51 -22.18 12.60
CA PRO A 232 5.95 -22.20 12.33
C PRO A 232 6.31 -22.67 10.92
N ASP A 233 5.49 -23.54 10.33
CA ASP A 233 5.67 -24.03 8.95
C ASP A 233 5.64 -22.88 7.91
N GLU A 234 4.88 -21.84 8.19
CA GLU A 234 4.73 -20.65 7.35
C GLU A 234 5.64 -19.49 7.80
N ASP A 235 6.27 -19.60 8.95
CA ASP A 235 7.06 -18.55 9.59
C ASP A 235 8.55 -18.94 9.66
N GLU A 236 9.08 -19.41 10.79
CA GLU A 236 10.50 -19.72 10.98
C GLU A 236 10.98 -20.84 10.05
N ALA A 237 10.19 -21.89 9.81
CA ALA A 237 10.57 -22.97 8.88
C ALA A 237 10.68 -22.46 7.45
N MET A 238 9.85 -21.47 7.07
CA MET A 238 9.93 -20.82 5.76
C MET A 238 11.23 -20.04 5.62
N ILE A 239 11.64 -19.31 6.66
CA ILE A 239 12.91 -18.57 6.66
C ILE A 239 14.10 -19.52 6.62
N GLN A 240 14.05 -20.60 7.40
CA GLN A 240 15.10 -21.62 7.37
C GLN A 240 15.25 -22.22 5.96
N TRP A 241 14.15 -22.68 5.37
CA TRP A 241 14.16 -23.19 4.00
C TRP A 241 14.71 -22.19 2.99
N PHE A 242 14.30 -20.92 3.11
CA PHE A 242 14.75 -19.88 2.18
C PHE A 242 16.26 -19.65 2.27
N LEU A 243 16.83 -19.57 3.46
CA LEU A 243 18.27 -19.40 3.67
C LEU A 243 19.09 -20.63 3.21
N GLU A 244 18.56 -21.84 3.39
CA GLU A 244 19.18 -23.08 2.91
C GLU A 244 19.24 -23.16 1.38
N THR A 245 18.22 -22.63 0.70
CA THR A 245 18.09 -22.67 -0.77
C THR A 245 18.66 -21.43 -1.46
N HIS A 246 18.86 -20.33 -0.74
CA HIS A 246 19.39 -19.05 -1.23
C HIS A 246 20.53 -18.57 -0.33
N PRO A 247 21.75 -19.19 -0.46
CA PRO A 247 22.87 -18.92 0.45
C PRO A 247 23.50 -17.53 0.28
N ASP A 248 23.10 -16.77 -0.72
CA ASP A 248 23.46 -15.38 -0.95
C ASP A 248 22.60 -14.38 -0.14
N TYR A 249 21.68 -14.87 0.72
CA TYR A 249 20.92 -14.02 1.63
C TYR A 249 21.42 -14.11 3.07
N THR A 250 21.29 -12.98 3.77
CA THR A 250 21.53 -12.88 5.21
C THR A 250 20.25 -12.41 5.90
N LEU A 251 19.83 -13.12 6.94
CA LEU A 251 18.75 -12.69 7.81
C LEU A 251 19.25 -11.58 8.75
N THR A 252 18.69 -10.38 8.59
CA THR A 252 19.02 -9.22 9.44
C THR A 252 18.29 -9.34 10.76
N ASN A 253 18.99 -9.09 11.86
CA ASN A 253 18.35 -8.98 13.15
C ASN A 253 17.44 -7.73 13.18
N TRP A 254 16.16 -7.88 13.54
CA TRP A 254 15.24 -6.74 13.63
C TRP A 254 15.67 -5.71 14.68
N HIS A 255 16.46 -6.13 15.69
CA HIS A 255 17.06 -5.23 16.67
C HIS A 255 18.05 -4.23 16.06
N ASP A 256 18.59 -4.50 14.87
CA ASP A 256 19.53 -3.62 14.15
C ASP A 256 18.84 -2.69 13.15
N THR A 257 17.51 -2.58 13.21
CA THR A 257 16.71 -1.79 12.28
C THR A 257 16.12 -0.52 12.90
N ALA A 258 15.66 0.40 12.05
CA ALA A 258 14.95 1.60 12.50
C ALA A 258 13.69 1.26 13.33
N LEU A 259 13.06 0.13 13.06
CA LEU A 259 11.91 -0.35 13.84
C LEU A 259 12.27 -0.52 15.33
N ARG A 260 13.42 -1.09 15.63
CA ARG A 260 13.90 -1.27 17.02
C ARG A 260 14.12 0.06 17.74
N GLN A 261 14.66 1.06 17.01
CA GLN A 261 14.89 2.39 17.56
C GLN A 261 13.57 3.06 17.99
N ARG A 262 12.50 2.87 17.25
CA ARG A 262 11.16 3.43 17.55
C ARG A 262 10.57 2.89 18.85
N VAL A 263 10.90 1.66 19.24
CA VAL A 263 10.39 0.99 20.45
C VAL A 263 11.43 0.88 21.56
N ALA A 264 12.58 1.57 21.42
CA ALA A 264 13.72 1.41 22.31
C ALA A 264 13.39 1.72 23.80
N ASP A 265 12.62 2.77 24.03
CA ASP A 265 12.28 3.28 25.35
C ASP A 265 10.99 2.68 25.92
N LEU A 266 10.35 1.74 25.22
CA LEU A 266 9.12 1.10 25.67
C LEU A 266 9.43 -0.16 26.49
N PRO A 267 8.64 -0.43 27.56
CA PRO A 267 8.68 -1.71 28.24
C PRO A 267 8.49 -2.87 27.23
N ASP A 268 9.31 -3.92 27.36
CA ASP A 268 9.29 -5.10 26.50
C ASP A 268 9.21 -4.77 24.99
N HIS A 269 9.86 -3.66 24.58
CA HIS A 269 9.87 -3.15 23.21
C HIS A 269 8.46 -2.95 22.63
N GLY A 270 7.50 -2.58 23.47
CA GLY A 270 6.10 -2.41 23.05
C GLY A 270 5.38 -3.73 22.73
N GLY A 271 5.90 -4.85 23.22
CA GLY A 271 5.38 -6.19 22.99
C GLY A 271 5.92 -6.88 21.71
N LEU A 272 6.89 -6.26 21.03
CA LEU A 272 7.58 -6.89 19.90
C LEU A 272 8.51 -7.99 20.43
N SER A 273 8.44 -9.17 19.83
CA SER A 273 9.16 -10.36 20.29
C SER A 273 10.01 -10.98 19.20
N CYS A 274 11.01 -11.76 19.57
CA CYS A 274 11.73 -12.65 18.69
C CYS A 274 10.87 -13.88 18.32
N GLY A 275 11.38 -14.72 17.44
CA GLY A 275 10.77 -16.00 17.04
C GLY A 275 10.75 -17.04 18.15
N ILE A 276 10.23 -18.20 17.85
CA ILE A 276 10.10 -19.30 18.80
C ILE A 276 11.41 -20.05 18.98
N ALA A 277 11.73 -20.41 20.23
CA ALA A 277 13.01 -21.03 20.60
C ALA A 277 13.21 -22.47 20.08
N ALA A 278 12.22 -23.04 19.41
CA ALA A 278 12.34 -24.37 18.78
C ALA A 278 13.22 -24.35 17.51
N TYR A 279 13.53 -23.18 16.98
CA TYR A 279 14.37 -23.00 15.80
C TYR A 279 15.78 -22.52 16.18
N PRO A 280 16.80 -22.68 15.29
CA PRO A 280 18.15 -22.21 15.54
C PRO A 280 18.18 -20.74 15.95
N ASP A 281 19.09 -20.38 16.88
CA ASP A 281 19.16 -19.02 17.43
C ASP A 281 19.41 -17.96 16.35
N GLU A 282 20.18 -18.27 15.31
CA GLU A 282 20.42 -17.43 14.14
C GLU A 282 19.15 -17.09 13.33
N ILE A 283 18.06 -17.83 13.55
CA ILE A 283 16.74 -17.53 12.97
C ILE A 283 15.84 -16.93 14.05
N SER A 284 15.63 -17.66 15.14
CA SER A 284 14.66 -17.28 16.17
C SER A 284 14.97 -15.90 16.80
N SER A 285 16.24 -15.57 17.05
CA SER A 285 16.62 -14.27 17.62
C SER A 285 16.49 -13.09 16.65
N ARG A 286 16.36 -13.33 15.33
CA ARG A 286 16.43 -12.29 14.30
C ARG A 286 15.09 -11.98 13.62
N VAL A 287 14.14 -12.91 13.67
CA VAL A 287 12.79 -12.68 13.14
C VAL A 287 11.94 -11.91 14.15
N LEU A 288 10.88 -11.27 13.66
CA LEU A 288 9.96 -10.47 14.45
C LEU A 288 8.63 -11.20 14.58
N ARG A 289 8.15 -11.36 15.81
CA ARG A 289 6.79 -11.80 16.12
C ARG A 289 6.04 -10.74 16.91
N LEU A 290 4.80 -10.53 16.52
CA LEU A 290 3.82 -9.70 17.21
C LEU A 290 2.72 -10.64 17.73
N TRP A 291 2.69 -10.84 19.04
CA TRP A 291 1.71 -11.74 19.65
C TRP A 291 0.54 -10.95 20.23
N PRO A 292 -0.73 -11.37 19.99
CA PRO A 292 -1.91 -10.60 20.43
C PRO A 292 -2.07 -10.49 21.95
N HIS A 293 -1.39 -11.31 22.74
CA HIS A 293 -1.37 -11.23 24.20
C HIS A 293 -0.26 -10.30 24.75
N LYS A 294 0.72 -9.92 23.90
CA LYS A 294 1.82 -9.03 24.30
C LYS A 294 1.61 -7.59 23.84
N LEU A 295 0.76 -7.37 22.83
CA LEU A 295 0.51 -6.05 22.28
C LEU A 295 -0.96 -5.89 21.87
N HIS A 296 -1.38 -4.65 21.69
CA HIS A 296 -2.72 -4.36 21.17
C HIS A 296 -2.73 -4.46 19.64
N GLY A 297 -2.95 -5.67 19.13
CA GLY A 297 -2.95 -6.04 17.70
C GLY A 297 -3.46 -7.46 17.48
N GLU A 298 -3.67 -7.81 16.20
CA GLU A 298 -4.17 -9.16 15.83
C GLU A 298 -3.05 -10.18 15.72
N GLY A 299 -1.81 -9.73 15.67
CA GLY A 299 -0.61 -10.54 15.51
C GLY A 299 -0.06 -10.58 14.09
N HIS A 300 1.26 -10.74 14.00
CA HIS A 300 1.99 -10.79 12.74
C HIS A 300 3.35 -11.47 12.91
N PHE A 301 3.88 -12.03 11.83
CA PHE A 301 5.27 -12.47 11.71
C PHE A 301 5.95 -11.65 10.62
N ALA A 302 7.24 -11.31 10.81
CA ALA A 302 8.04 -10.70 9.77
C ALA A 302 9.52 -11.06 9.88
N ALA A 303 10.18 -11.21 8.73
CA ALA A 303 11.61 -11.45 8.60
C ALA A 303 12.22 -10.53 7.53
N ARG A 304 13.36 -9.91 7.83
CA ARG A 304 14.08 -9.03 6.93
C ARG A 304 15.36 -9.71 6.43
N LEU A 305 15.43 -9.90 5.14
CA LEU A 305 16.49 -10.58 4.43
C LEU A 305 17.22 -9.60 3.52
N VAL A 306 18.55 -9.71 3.44
CA VAL A 306 19.40 -8.87 2.56
C VAL A 306 20.15 -9.77 1.60
N LYS A 307 20.01 -9.52 0.31
CA LYS A 307 20.73 -10.22 -0.75
C LYS A 307 22.18 -9.73 -0.82
N ALA A 308 23.15 -10.61 -0.99
CA ALA A 308 24.54 -10.24 -1.14
C ALA A 308 24.79 -9.34 -2.36
N GLY A 309 25.79 -8.47 -2.27
CA GLY A 309 26.17 -7.56 -3.34
C GLY A 309 25.92 -6.09 -3.02
N THR A 310 25.96 -5.25 -4.04
CA THR A 310 25.74 -3.81 -3.91
C THR A 310 24.53 -3.41 -4.75
N PRO A 311 23.52 -2.72 -4.17
CA PRO A 311 22.38 -2.25 -4.92
C PRO A 311 22.80 -1.15 -5.88
N GLN A 312 22.06 -0.99 -6.97
CA GLN A 312 22.24 0.16 -7.84
C GLN A 312 21.77 1.44 -7.11
N PRO A 313 22.33 2.60 -7.42
CA PRO A 313 21.89 3.85 -6.83
C PRO A 313 20.40 4.10 -7.09
N ALA A 314 19.68 4.56 -6.07
CA ALA A 314 18.29 4.99 -6.21
C ALA A 314 18.18 6.10 -7.27
N GLY A 315 17.18 6.01 -8.16
CA GLY A 315 16.97 6.96 -9.25
C GLY A 315 17.66 6.64 -10.58
N GLU A 316 18.57 5.66 -10.64
CA GLU A 316 19.11 5.17 -11.91
C GLU A 316 18.12 4.23 -12.62
N VAL A 317 17.88 4.52 -13.90
CA VAL A 317 17.01 3.67 -14.75
C VAL A 317 17.83 2.50 -15.28
N LEU A 318 17.43 1.29 -14.90
CA LEU A 318 18.03 0.07 -15.42
C LEU A 318 17.83 -0.06 -16.94
N PRO A 319 18.83 -0.51 -17.70
CA PRO A 319 18.61 -0.86 -19.10
C PRO A 319 17.63 -2.05 -19.15
N THR A 320 16.43 -1.80 -19.68
CA THR A 320 15.43 -2.84 -19.86
C THR A 320 15.96 -3.95 -20.76
N VAL A 321 15.82 -5.21 -20.32
CA VAL A 321 16.00 -6.37 -21.20
C VAL A 321 15.01 -6.21 -22.35
N SER A 322 15.54 -6.03 -23.55
CA SER A 322 14.79 -5.82 -24.78
C SER A 322 13.78 -6.97 -24.96
N ALA A 323 12.53 -6.76 -24.66
CA ALA A 323 11.46 -7.64 -25.10
C ALA A 323 11.59 -7.80 -26.61
N LYS A 324 11.64 -9.06 -27.10
CA LYS A 324 11.74 -9.39 -28.52
C LYS A 324 10.86 -8.46 -29.33
N LYS A 325 11.46 -7.68 -30.22
CA LYS A 325 10.81 -6.68 -31.07
C LYS A 325 9.52 -7.22 -31.65
N SER A 326 8.39 -6.87 -31.09
CA SER A 326 7.11 -7.02 -31.77
C SER A 326 7.14 -6.05 -32.95
N LYS A 327 7.05 -6.60 -34.17
CA LYS A 327 7.12 -5.85 -35.44
C LYS A 327 5.86 -5.02 -35.72
N LYS A 328 5.23 -4.41 -34.73
CA LYS A 328 4.28 -3.32 -34.96
C LYS A 328 5.03 -2.02 -34.72
N LYS A 329 5.51 -1.40 -35.80
CA LYS A 329 5.84 0.02 -35.85
C LYS A 329 4.62 0.84 -35.39
N GLN A 330 4.47 1.07 -34.08
CA GLN A 330 3.72 2.23 -33.63
C GLN A 330 4.52 3.43 -34.11
N ARG A 331 4.02 4.10 -35.15
CA ARG A 331 4.49 5.43 -35.52
C ARG A 331 4.28 6.31 -34.30
N ASN A 332 5.36 6.69 -33.61
CA ASN A 332 5.35 7.77 -32.63
C ASN A 332 4.95 9.05 -33.37
N LYS A 333 3.65 9.29 -33.55
CA LYS A 333 3.15 10.66 -33.74
C LYS A 333 3.40 11.33 -32.39
N ALA A 334 4.13 12.46 -32.40
CA ALA A 334 4.21 13.30 -31.22
C ALA A 334 2.78 13.53 -30.70
N VAL A 335 2.54 13.19 -29.44
CA VAL A 335 1.24 13.35 -28.80
C VAL A 335 0.92 14.83 -28.79
N ASP A 336 -0.19 15.25 -29.37
CA ASP A 336 -0.66 16.62 -29.26
C ASP A 336 -1.21 16.84 -27.84
N LEU A 337 -0.48 17.59 -27.04
CA LEU A 337 -0.81 17.93 -25.66
C LEU A 337 -1.39 19.34 -25.52
N THR A 338 -1.79 20.00 -26.61
CA THR A 338 -2.28 21.40 -26.61
C THR A 338 -3.43 21.56 -25.63
N ASP A 339 -4.47 20.74 -25.72
CA ASP A 339 -5.64 20.80 -24.84
C ASP A 339 -5.28 20.55 -23.34
N TYR A 340 -4.30 19.66 -23.08
CA TYR A 340 -3.80 19.43 -21.72
C TYR A 340 -3.02 20.64 -21.19
N LYS A 341 -2.13 21.24 -21.99
CA LYS A 341 -1.37 22.43 -21.61
C LYS A 341 -2.27 23.63 -21.36
N GLU A 342 -3.33 23.78 -22.14
CA GLU A 342 -4.34 24.83 -21.91
C GLU A 342 -5.10 24.59 -20.58
N PHE A 343 -5.46 23.35 -20.28
CA PHE A 343 -6.05 22.98 -18.99
C PHE A 343 -5.09 23.29 -17.85
N GLU A 344 -3.83 22.85 -17.93
CA GLU A 344 -2.78 23.07 -16.93
C GLU A 344 -2.60 24.56 -16.64
N LYS A 345 -2.39 25.38 -17.69
CA LYS A 345 -2.23 26.84 -17.59
C LYS A 345 -3.43 27.53 -16.95
N LYS A 346 -4.65 27.01 -17.15
CA LYS A 346 -5.90 27.66 -16.71
C LYS A 346 -6.29 27.28 -15.30
N TYR A 347 -5.98 26.06 -14.86
CA TYR A 347 -6.55 25.47 -13.65
C TYR A 347 -5.51 25.05 -12.62
N LEU A 348 -4.21 24.98 -12.97
CA LEU A 348 -3.13 24.71 -12.04
C LEU A 348 -2.27 25.96 -11.80
N GLN A 349 -1.75 26.12 -10.59
CA GLN A 349 -0.89 27.24 -10.21
C GLN A 349 0.46 27.18 -10.93
N THR A 350 1.00 25.98 -11.10
CA THR A 350 2.25 25.69 -11.80
C THR A 350 2.08 24.43 -12.67
N PRO A 351 2.81 24.32 -13.79
CA PRO A 351 2.85 23.07 -14.55
C PRO A 351 3.27 21.89 -13.66
N LEU A 352 2.67 20.71 -13.87
CA LEU A 352 3.00 19.52 -13.06
C LEU A 352 4.49 19.15 -13.15
N GLN A 353 5.13 19.36 -14.30
CA GLN A 353 6.54 19.08 -14.49
C GLN A 353 7.47 19.97 -13.65
N ASP A 354 6.97 21.09 -13.11
CA ASP A 354 7.74 22.02 -12.26
C ASP A 354 7.55 21.68 -10.76
N ASP A 355 6.67 20.75 -10.42
CA ASP A 355 6.47 20.27 -9.06
C ASP A 355 7.36 19.05 -8.80
N PRO A 356 8.17 19.02 -7.72
CA PRO A 356 9.10 17.92 -7.42
C PRO A 356 8.45 16.53 -7.36
N MET A 357 7.17 16.45 -6.96
CA MET A 357 6.43 15.18 -6.89
C MET A 357 6.14 14.58 -8.28
N PHE A 358 6.03 15.43 -9.32
CA PHE A 358 5.64 15.03 -10.67
C PHE A 358 6.73 15.24 -11.71
N ALA A 359 7.78 16.01 -11.40
CA ALA A 359 8.81 16.50 -12.32
C ALA A 359 9.55 15.40 -13.09
N HIS A 360 9.72 14.23 -12.47
CA HIS A 360 10.45 13.11 -13.06
C HIS A 360 9.55 12.12 -13.83
N GLY A 361 8.26 12.43 -13.94
CA GLY A 361 7.32 11.56 -14.65
C GLY A 361 7.40 11.70 -16.17
N LYS A 362 7.09 10.61 -16.88
CA LYS A 362 6.98 10.57 -18.34
C LYS A 362 5.52 10.55 -18.75
N MET A 363 5.11 11.52 -19.57
CA MET A 363 3.75 11.54 -20.11
C MET A 363 3.59 10.49 -21.22
N GLU A 364 2.56 9.66 -21.11
CA GLU A 364 2.22 8.63 -22.10
C GLU A 364 0.71 8.55 -22.33
N LEU A 365 0.32 8.29 -23.57
CA LEU A 365 -1.08 8.21 -23.98
C LEU A 365 -1.48 6.75 -24.19
N PHE A 366 -2.51 6.30 -23.49
CA PHE A 366 -3.16 5.02 -23.67
C PHE A 366 -4.59 5.23 -24.21
N GLY A 367 -4.78 5.00 -25.51
CA GLY A 367 -6.01 5.45 -26.19
C GLY A 367 -6.13 6.97 -26.11
N ASP A 368 -7.22 7.49 -25.55
CA ASP A 368 -7.45 8.92 -25.33
C ASP A 368 -7.04 9.38 -23.91
N SER A 369 -6.60 8.47 -23.06
CA SER A 369 -6.24 8.77 -21.64
C SER A 369 -4.77 9.10 -21.52
N LEU A 370 -4.48 10.26 -20.94
CA LEU A 370 -3.13 10.75 -20.65
C LEU A 370 -2.72 10.34 -19.24
N TYR A 371 -1.53 9.74 -19.13
CA TYR A 371 -0.92 9.32 -17.87
C TYR A 371 0.43 9.98 -17.66
N LEU A 372 0.78 10.15 -16.40
CA LEU A 372 2.13 10.44 -15.95
C LEU A 372 2.70 9.15 -15.33
N LEU A 373 3.63 8.51 -16.03
CA LEU A 373 4.31 7.31 -15.58
C LEU A 373 5.52 7.68 -14.72
N PRO A 374 5.87 6.88 -13.69
CA PRO A 374 7.15 7.04 -13.00
C PRO A 374 8.33 6.99 -13.98
N ALA A 375 9.36 7.83 -13.79
CA ALA A 375 10.52 7.90 -14.69
C ALA A 375 11.22 6.55 -14.86
N ALA A 376 11.30 5.79 -13.78
CA ALA A 376 11.94 4.47 -13.75
C ALA A 376 11.07 3.35 -14.35
N ALA A 377 9.83 3.64 -14.79
CA ALA A 377 8.96 2.62 -15.35
C ALA A 377 9.57 2.06 -16.65
N PRO A 378 9.81 0.72 -16.72
CA PRO A 378 10.29 0.08 -17.95
C PRO A 378 9.15 0.03 -18.99
N SER A 379 9.38 -0.68 -20.10
CA SER A 379 8.30 -0.96 -21.04
C SER A 379 7.17 -1.73 -20.35
N LEU A 380 5.96 -1.19 -20.36
CA LEU A 380 4.78 -1.81 -19.75
C LEU A 380 4.07 -2.81 -20.70
N ALA A 381 4.62 -3.02 -21.90
CA ALA A 381 4.03 -3.90 -22.91
C ALA A 381 4.02 -5.37 -22.43
N GLY A 382 2.85 -5.98 -22.42
CA GLY A 382 2.64 -7.37 -22.00
C GLY A 382 2.25 -7.55 -20.53
N LEU A 383 2.32 -6.49 -19.70
CA LEU A 383 1.80 -6.51 -18.33
C LEU A 383 0.29 -6.29 -18.30
N LYS A 384 -0.40 -7.03 -17.45
CA LYS A 384 -1.80 -6.77 -17.12
C LYS A 384 -1.86 -5.69 -16.05
N LEU A 385 -2.05 -4.45 -16.48
CA LEU A 385 -2.08 -3.29 -15.60
C LEU A 385 -3.51 -2.83 -15.34
N LEU A 386 -3.80 -2.50 -14.09
CA LEU A 386 -5.00 -1.79 -13.66
C LEU A 386 -4.72 -0.30 -13.50
N ARG A 387 -3.45 0.05 -13.23
CA ARG A 387 -2.99 1.43 -13.11
C ARG A 387 -1.57 1.57 -13.64
N SER A 388 -1.37 2.52 -14.54
CA SER A 388 -0.09 2.81 -15.18
C SER A 388 0.49 4.14 -14.67
N GLY A 389 0.66 4.31 -13.35
CA GLY A 389 1.00 5.60 -12.76
C GLY A 389 -0.23 6.49 -12.55
N LEU A 390 -0.04 7.82 -12.63
CA LEU A 390 -1.09 8.81 -12.41
C LEU A 390 -1.86 9.11 -13.69
N GLN A 391 -3.15 8.81 -13.72
CA GLN A 391 -4.02 9.26 -14.81
C GLN A 391 -4.28 10.76 -14.69
N LEU A 392 -3.80 11.56 -15.64
CA LEU A 392 -4.01 13.01 -15.68
C LEU A 392 -5.42 13.36 -16.17
N GLY A 393 -5.90 12.67 -17.18
CA GLY A 393 -7.23 12.90 -17.75
C GLY A 393 -7.41 12.29 -19.13
N THR A 394 -8.43 12.75 -19.84
CA THR A 394 -8.77 12.26 -21.18
C THR A 394 -8.77 13.39 -22.18
N LEU A 395 -8.06 13.21 -23.30
CA LEU A 395 -8.11 14.11 -24.45
C LEU A 395 -9.41 13.88 -25.20
N LYS A 396 -10.24 14.90 -25.29
CA LYS A 396 -11.50 14.90 -26.06
C LYS A 396 -11.35 15.89 -27.23
N LYS A 397 -12.32 15.89 -28.15
CA LYS A 397 -12.31 16.87 -29.24
C LYS A 397 -12.30 18.30 -28.67
N ASN A 398 -11.20 19.02 -28.88
CA ASN A 398 -10.96 20.42 -28.46
C ASN A 398 -11.11 20.67 -26.95
N ARG A 399 -10.81 19.71 -26.10
CA ARG A 399 -10.80 19.89 -24.64
C ARG A 399 -10.09 18.76 -23.92
N PHE A 400 -9.59 19.03 -22.75
CA PHE A 400 -9.12 18.06 -21.77
C PHE A 400 -10.12 17.90 -20.64
N GLU A 401 -10.41 16.66 -20.25
CA GLU A 401 -11.22 16.31 -19.08
C GLU A 401 -10.31 15.71 -18.00
N PRO A 402 -10.06 16.42 -16.86
CA PRO A 402 -9.17 15.93 -15.81
C PRO A 402 -9.74 14.68 -15.14
N ALA A 403 -8.87 13.72 -14.87
CA ALA A 403 -9.23 12.51 -14.15
C ALA A 403 -9.42 12.76 -12.66
N HIS A 404 -10.22 11.91 -12.00
CA HIS A 404 -10.35 11.91 -10.55
C HIS A 404 -9.00 11.66 -9.87
N ALA A 405 -8.19 10.75 -10.42
CA ALA A 405 -6.84 10.46 -9.95
C ALA A 405 -5.95 11.72 -9.87
N LEU A 406 -6.02 12.61 -10.88
CA LEU A 406 -5.30 13.88 -10.84
C LEU A 406 -5.76 14.74 -9.66
N ALA A 407 -7.10 14.88 -9.45
CA ALA A 407 -7.60 15.62 -8.30
C ALA A 407 -7.02 15.09 -6.98
N LYS A 408 -7.06 13.75 -6.80
CA LYS A 408 -6.58 13.10 -5.58
C LYS A 408 -5.09 13.30 -5.31
N ALA A 409 -4.28 13.46 -6.35
CA ALA A 409 -2.84 13.71 -6.24
C ALA A 409 -2.49 15.18 -6.00
N LEU A 410 -3.43 16.11 -6.23
CA LEU A 410 -3.21 17.55 -6.05
C LEU A 410 -3.55 18.01 -4.64
N LYS A 411 -2.72 18.91 -4.10
CA LYS A 411 -3.04 19.70 -2.90
C LYS A 411 -3.89 20.92 -3.29
N PRO A 412 -4.70 21.47 -2.36
CA PRO A 412 -5.52 22.66 -2.64
C PRO A 412 -4.72 23.85 -3.18
N SER A 413 -3.48 24.05 -2.71
CA SER A 413 -2.58 25.13 -3.14
C SER A 413 -2.06 25.00 -4.57
N GLN A 414 -2.19 23.81 -5.19
CA GLN A 414 -1.74 23.57 -6.57
C GLN A 414 -2.84 23.88 -7.60
N ALA A 415 -4.09 24.09 -7.17
CA ALA A 415 -5.19 24.46 -8.05
C ALA A 415 -5.44 25.98 -8.02
N CYS A 416 -5.78 26.57 -9.19
CA CYS A 416 -6.15 27.98 -9.28
C CYS A 416 -7.46 28.29 -8.54
N GLN A 417 -8.36 27.32 -8.44
CA GLN A 417 -9.63 27.44 -7.75
C GLN A 417 -9.87 26.18 -6.91
N SER A 418 -10.08 26.35 -5.60
CA SER A 418 -10.44 25.27 -4.68
C SER A 418 -11.61 25.68 -3.81
N LEU A 419 -12.58 24.78 -3.61
CA LEU A 419 -13.74 24.93 -2.74
C LEU A 419 -13.53 24.09 -1.49
N SER A 420 -13.29 24.74 -0.36
CA SER A 420 -13.26 24.08 0.95
C SER A 420 -14.71 23.85 1.44
N CYS A 421 -15.08 22.61 1.61
CA CYS A 421 -16.41 22.19 2.04
C CYS A 421 -16.48 22.00 3.55
N SER A 422 -17.67 22.26 4.14
CA SER A 422 -18.05 21.68 5.43
C SER A 422 -18.16 20.15 5.30
N TYR A 423 -18.21 19.43 6.42
CA TYR A 423 -18.47 17.98 6.41
C TYR A 423 -19.84 17.63 5.80
N GLU A 424 -20.83 18.47 5.99
CA GLU A 424 -22.17 18.31 5.40
C GLU A 424 -22.12 18.42 3.88
N ASP A 425 -21.51 19.47 3.32
CA ASP A 425 -21.36 19.65 1.88
C ASP A 425 -20.43 18.61 1.27
N ALA A 426 -19.38 18.18 1.99
CA ALA A 426 -18.53 17.09 1.57
C ALA A 426 -19.33 15.77 1.42
N ASN A 427 -20.19 15.43 2.37
CA ASN A 427 -21.09 14.29 2.27
C ASN A 427 -22.05 14.42 1.07
N ARG A 428 -22.70 15.57 0.88
CA ARG A 428 -23.55 15.83 -0.28
C ARG A 428 -22.78 15.65 -1.59
N TYR A 429 -21.54 16.16 -1.65
CA TYR A 429 -20.68 15.95 -2.79
C TYR A 429 -20.38 14.46 -3.02
N LEU A 430 -20.07 13.68 -2.00
CA LEU A 430 -19.80 12.24 -2.10
C LEU A 430 -21.04 11.43 -2.54
N HIS A 431 -22.25 11.90 -2.26
CA HIS A 431 -23.51 11.36 -2.79
C HIS A 431 -23.78 11.76 -4.25
N GLY A 432 -22.99 12.68 -4.80
CA GLY A 432 -23.11 13.12 -6.20
C GLY A 432 -24.01 14.34 -6.40
N GLU A 433 -24.35 15.05 -5.33
CA GLU A 433 -25.19 16.25 -5.37
C GLU A 433 -24.41 17.47 -5.91
N THR A 434 -25.15 18.43 -6.40
CA THR A 434 -24.64 19.78 -6.72
C THR A 434 -24.59 20.60 -5.43
N ILE A 435 -23.49 21.31 -5.19
CA ILE A 435 -23.31 22.17 -4.00
C ILE A 435 -23.10 23.63 -4.41
N ALA A 436 -23.34 24.55 -3.50
CA ALA A 436 -23.07 25.97 -3.73
C ALA A 436 -21.58 26.24 -3.77
N CYS A 437 -21.18 27.25 -4.53
CA CYS A 437 -19.77 27.71 -4.57
C CYS A 437 -19.73 29.24 -4.77
N ASP A 438 -18.55 29.80 -4.65
CA ASP A 438 -18.34 31.21 -4.94
C ASP A 438 -18.81 31.55 -6.38
N PRO A 439 -19.66 32.58 -6.58
CA PRO A 439 -20.13 32.99 -7.91
C PRO A 439 -19.01 33.40 -8.88
N SER A 440 -17.84 33.76 -8.37
CA SER A 440 -16.66 34.08 -9.18
C SER A 440 -16.01 32.85 -9.82
N PHE A 441 -16.22 31.67 -9.26
CA PHE A 441 -15.64 30.41 -9.77
C PHE A 441 -16.22 30.05 -11.13
N LYS A 442 -15.32 29.64 -12.06
CA LYS A 442 -15.71 29.24 -13.42
C LYS A 442 -14.89 28.03 -13.90
N GLY A 443 -15.57 27.04 -14.43
CA GLY A 443 -14.94 25.82 -14.96
C GLY A 443 -14.50 24.85 -13.87
N TRP A 444 -13.34 24.23 -14.01
CA TRP A 444 -12.87 23.22 -13.07
C TRP A 444 -12.45 23.83 -11.73
N VAL A 445 -12.93 23.22 -10.65
CA VAL A 445 -12.65 23.60 -9.26
C VAL A 445 -12.29 22.36 -8.49
N LEU A 446 -11.24 22.40 -7.70
CA LEU A 446 -10.85 21.33 -6.80
C LEU A 446 -11.74 21.37 -5.55
N VAL A 447 -12.42 20.29 -5.23
CA VAL A 447 -13.29 20.17 -4.04
C VAL A 447 -12.47 19.56 -2.92
N THR A 448 -12.49 20.22 -1.76
CA THR A 448 -11.65 19.83 -0.61
C THR A 448 -12.45 19.85 0.69
N VAL A 449 -11.95 19.12 1.68
CA VAL A 449 -12.40 19.14 3.08
C VAL A 449 -11.17 19.06 3.98
N ASP A 450 -11.02 19.96 4.95
CA ASP A 450 -9.85 20.04 5.85
C ASP A 450 -8.49 19.92 5.09
N ASN A 451 -8.32 20.69 4.02
CA ASN A 451 -7.16 20.66 3.12
C ASN A 451 -6.91 19.32 2.40
N CYS A 452 -7.81 18.34 2.52
CA CYS A 452 -7.73 17.08 1.79
C CYS A 452 -8.64 17.10 0.56
N THR A 453 -8.14 16.61 -0.57
CA THR A 453 -8.85 16.68 -1.84
C THR A 453 -9.88 15.55 -1.98
N LEU A 454 -11.13 15.91 -2.24
CA LEU A 454 -12.22 14.98 -2.57
C LEU A 454 -12.31 14.67 -4.07
N GLY A 455 -12.12 15.67 -4.93
CA GLY A 455 -12.25 15.47 -6.38
C GLY A 455 -12.47 16.77 -7.15
N TRP A 456 -12.98 16.64 -8.39
CA TRP A 456 -13.31 17.77 -9.27
C TRP A 456 -14.79 18.13 -9.21
N GLY A 457 -15.07 19.43 -9.31
CA GLY A 457 -16.36 19.96 -9.67
C GLY A 457 -16.25 20.96 -10.82
N LYS A 458 -17.36 21.32 -11.46
CA LYS A 458 -17.40 22.32 -12.50
C LYS A 458 -18.34 23.44 -12.11
N ALA A 459 -17.77 24.63 -11.80
CA ALA A 459 -18.50 25.78 -11.32
C ALA A 459 -19.12 26.59 -12.46
N GLN A 460 -20.37 26.99 -12.25
CA GLN A 460 -21.10 27.93 -13.11
C GLN A 460 -22.20 28.62 -12.29
N ASN A 461 -22.26 29.94 -12.35
CA ASN A 461 -23.32 30.77 -11.73
C ASN A 461 -23.55 30.47 -10.22
N GLY A 462 -22.47 30.33 -9.43
CA GLY A 462 -22.54 30.10 -7.99
C GLY A 462 -22.89 28.65 -7.60
N MET A 463 -22.98 27.74 -8.56
CA MET A 463 -23.26 26.33 -8.34
C MET A 463 -22.13 25.45 -8.90
N LEU A 464 -21.74 24.46 -8.15
CA LEU A 464 -20.70 23.48 -8.53
C LEU A 464 -21.37 22.17 -8.93
N LYS A 465 -21.35 21.87 -10.25
CA LYS A 465 -21.77 20.58 -10.78
C LYS A 465 -20.78 19.50 -10.37
N ASN A 466 -21.29 18.43 -9.79
CA ASN A 466 -20.53 17.32 -9.26
C ASN A 466 -19.84 16.50 -10.38
N HIS A 467 -18.53 16.28 -10.24
CA HIS A 467 -17.73 15.41 -11.12
C HIS A 467 -17.08 14.23 -10.35
N TYR A 468 -17.55 13.94 -9.13
CA TYR A 468 -17.16 12.73 -8.41
C TYR A 468 -17.61 11.48 -9.19
N PRO A 469 -16.71 10.47 -9.36
CA PRO A 469 -17.03 9.30 -10.19
C PRO A 469 -18.29 8.58 -9.71
N LYS A 470 -19.21 8.28 -10.64
CA LYS A 470 -20.48 7.64 -10.29
C LYS A 470 -20.32 6.32 -9.55
N GLY A 471 -19.30 5.53 -9.91
CA GLY A 471 -19.03 4.23 -9.29
C GLY A 471 -18.42 4.30 -7.89
N LEU A 472 -18.01 5.50 -7.43
CA LEU A 472 -17.46 5.73 -6.08
C LEU A 472 -18.46 6.45 -5.16
N ARG A 473 -19.64 6.84 -5.66
CA ARG A 473 -20.64 7.55 -4.86
C ARG A 473 -21.16 6.69 -3.72
N ILE A 474 -21.28 7.30 -2.56
CA ILE A 474 -21.89 6.66 -1.41
C ILE A 474 -23.40 6.55 -1.71
N MET A 475 -23.91 5.32 -1.72
CA MET A 475 -25.35 5.07 -1.83
C MET A 475 -25.94 5.19 -0.44
N GLY A 476 -26.97 6.02 -0.29
CA GLY A 476 -27.66 6.26 0.97
C GLY A 476 -28.39 5.01 1.50
#